data_0f357f0c8f7041d0add4e704e5948b55
#
_entry.id   0f357f0c8f7041d0add4e704e5948b55
#
_cell.length_a   1.000
_cell.length_b   1.000
_cell.length_c   1.000
_cell.angle_alpha   90.00
_cell.angle_beta   90.00
_cell.angle_gamma   90.00
#
_symmetry.space_group_name_H-M   'P 1'
#
loop_
_entity.id
_entity.type
_entity.pdbx_description
1 polymer ?
#
loop_
_entity_poly.entity_id
_entity_poly.type
_entity_poly.pdbx_seq_one_letter_code
_entity_poly.pdbx_strand_id
1 'polypeptide(L)'
;LAKLKKAGKEADTIWMATDLDREGEAIAWLLAEAMQADDSKLRRVVFNEITKSAILEAFENPGVIDMAKVNAQQARRFLDRIVGYQVSPLLWRKVAGKLSAGRVQSVAVRLIVEREMEIRAHVPDESWQLTANLAMDPSQAKGLMAIWSDFVNTLDEKGKAPTKKRQNAWLAQHASLKTELLSIDGEKFSVTCAADDPQDLSAEITAVSEAVGMVNVKVETTADPDGKGPAKFKRKVVGDIDIAVRYEVNSIETKPTTKKPDAPFITSTLQVTASNVYGFTASRTMRIAQKLYEGLSIPGEGHVGLITYMRTDSTVISKEAISRVREHITTTCGPEYLPEKPNYY
;
A
#
# COMPACT_ATOMS: atom_id res chain seq x y z
N LEU A 1 34.64 -4.75 26.20
CA LEU A 1 33.99 -4.75 27.51
C LEU A 1 34.90 -4.15 28.60
N ALA A 2 36.21 -4.56 28.69
CA ALA A 2 37.14 -4.03 29.70
C ALA A 2 37.28 -2.52 29.67
N LYS A 3 37.41 -1.90 28.48
CA LYS A 3 37.44 -0.46 28.29
C LYS A 3 36.18 0.24 28.80
N LEU A 4 35.01 -0.33 28.51
CA LEU A 4 33.72 0.22 28.97
C LEU A 4 33.59 0.13 30.50
N LYS A 5 33.97 -1.01 31.08
CA LYS A 5 33.99 -1.15 32.55
C LYS A 5 34.90 -0.11 33.23
N LYS A 6 36.08 0.12 32.66
CA LYS A 6 37.02 1.15 33.21
C LYS A 6 36.39 2.54 33.09
N ALA A 7 35.90 2.92 31.92
CA ALA A 7 35.27 4.22 31.70
C ALA A 7 34.03 4.43 32.59
N GLY A 8 33.19 3.39 32.76
CA GLY A 8 32.01 3.47 33.63
C GLY A 8 32.34 3.65 35.11
N LYS A 9 33.48 3.11 35.61
CA LYS A 9 33.95 3.35 36.98
C LYS A 9 34.43 4.76 37.18
N GLU A 10 35.11 5.32 36.18
CA GLU A 10 35.71 6.67 36.22
C GLU A 10 34.71 7.79 35.98
N ALA A 11 33.57 7.49 35.34
CA ALA A 11 32.52 8.47 35.01
C ALA A 11 31.65 8.83 36.22
N ASP A 12 31.28 10.09 36.35
CA ASP A 12 30.29 10.56 37.34
C ASP A 12 28.87 10.25 36.88
N THR A 13 28.60 10.27 35.58
CA THR A 13 27.30 10.00 34.97
C THR A 13 27.48 9.18 33.71
N ILE A 14 26.61 8.19 33.51
CA ILE A 14 26.58 7.31 32.35
C ILE A 14 25.26 7.50 31.62
N TRP A 15 25.32 8.04 30.41
CA TRP A 15 24.16 8.33 29.59
C TRP A 15 23.86 7.15 28.64
N MET A 16 22.69 6.53 28.82
CA MET A 16 22.22 5.43 27.99
C MET A 16 21.31 5.97 26.90
N ALA A 17 21.90 6.34 25.73
CA ALA A 17 21.22 6.94 24.60
C ALA A 17 20.98 5.96 23.46
N THR A 18 20.53 4.74 23.79
CA THR A 18 20.12 3.72 22.83
C THR A 18 18.71 4.01 22.30
N ASP A 19 18.30 3.34 21.22
CA ASP A 19 16.97 3.52 20.60
C ASP A 19 15.83 3.46 21.62
N LEU A 20 14.71 4.10 21.27
CA LEU A 20 13.56 4.21 22.19
C LEU A 20 12.70 2.93 22.29
N ASP A 21 12.96 1.94 21.42
CA ASP A 21 12.22 0.68 21.39
C ASP A 21 12.68 -0.31 22.48
N ARG A 22 11.99 -1.46 22.59
CA ARG A 22 12.30 -2.52 23.58
C ARG A 22 13.71 -3.09 23.41
N GLU A 23 14.18 -3.16 22.20
CA GLU A 23 15.50 -3.64 21.86
C GLU A 23 16.56 -2.67 22.38
N GLY A 24 16.35 -1.36 22.18
CA GLY A 24 17.22 -0.31 22.71
C GLY A 24 17.23 -0.28 24.25
N GLU A 25 16.07 -0.48 24.87
CA GLU A 25 15.97 -0.57 26.35
C GLU A 25 16.73 -1.77 26.91
N ALA A 26 16.60 -2.94 26.27
CA ALA A 26 17.35 -4.13 26.67
C ALA A 26 18.86 -3.98 26.44
N ILE A 27 19.29 -3.25 25.39
CA ILE A 27 20.71 -2.95 25.18
C ILE A 27 21.23 -2.05 26.30
N ALA A 28 20.50 -0.99 26.67
CA ALA A 28 20.88 -0.11 27.77
C ALA A 28 21.06 -0.90 29.07
N TRP A 29 20.08 -1.74 29.43
CA TRP A 29 20.16 -2.60 30.61
C TRP A 29 21.34 -3.59 30.56
N LEU A 30 21.53 -4.29 29.42
CA LEU A 30 22.65 -5.23 29.27
C LEU A 30 24.03 -4.54 29.37
N LEU A 31 24.14 -3.31 28.88
CA LEU A 31 25.36 -2.52 29.02
C LEU A 31 25.61 -2.12 30.48
N ALA A 32 24.57 -1.68 31.19
CA ALA A 32 24.63 -1.34 32.60
C ALA A 32 25.10 -2.54 33.44
N GLU A 33 24.46 -3.70 33.27
CA GLU A 33 24.82 -4.98 33.92
C GLU A 33 26.27 -5.38 33.56
N ALA A 34 26.63 -5.34 32.27
CA ALA A 34 27.97 -5.74 31.83
C ALA A 34 29.07 -4.80 32.33
N MET A 35 28.79 -3.54 32.56
CA MET A 35 29.72 -2.57 33.15
C MET A 35 29.75 -2.67 34.66
N GLN A 36 28.77 -3.31 35.29
CA GLN A 36 28.55 -3.29 36.75
C GLN A 36 28.41 -1.82 37.23
N ALA A 37 27.62 -1.05 36.46
CA ALA A 37 27.44 0.35 36.76
C ALA A 37 26.53 0.55 37.98
N ASP A 38 26.80 1.59 38.74
CA ASP A 38 25.92 2.01 39.83
C ASP A 38 24.68 2.68 39.25
N ASP A 39 23.48 2.22 39.62
CA ASP A 39 22.20 2.76 39.16
C ASP A 39 22.07 4.26 39.42
N SER A 40 22.68 4.77 40.48
CA SER A 40 22.67 6.20 40.80
C SER A 40 23.34 7.08 39.71
N LYS A 41 24.29 6.49 38.98
CA LYS A 41 25.03 7.16 37.87
C LYS A 41 24.34 7.01 36.51
N LEU A 42 23.36 6.10 36.38
CA LEU A 42 22.71 5.84 35.10
C LEU A 42 21.65 6.89 34.80
N ARG A 43 21.63 7.34 33.54
CA ARG A 43 20.63 8.25 32.99
C ARG A 43 20.16 7.71 31.65
N ARG A 44 18.86 7.45 31.49
CA ARG A 44 18.26 6.98 30.26
C ARG A 44 17.83 8.18 29.42
N VAL A 45 18.34 8.29 28.19
CA VAL A 45 17.97 9.35 27.26
C VAL A 45 17.32 8.73 26.04
N VAL A 46 16.13 9.23 25.68
CA VAL A 46 15.35 8.77 24.51
C VAL A 46 14.87 9.96 23.71
N PHE A 47 14.93 9.85 22.40
CA PHE A 47 14.39 10.85 21.49
C PHE A 47 13.81 10.18 20.23
N ASN A 48 12.76 10.78 19.70
CA ASN A 48 12.05 10.26 18.52
C ASN A 48 12.68 10.73 17.21
N GLU A 49 13.50 11.77 17.26
CA GLU A 49 14.14 12.39 16.12
C GLU A 49 15.53 12.89 16.50
N ILE A 50 16.43 12.91 15.54
CA ILE A 50 17.81 13.37 15.75
C ILE A 50 17.90 14.82 15.26
N THR A 51 17.28 15.72 16.04
CA THR A 51 17.39 17.17 15.92
C THR A 51 18.08 17.74 17.13
N LYS A 52 18.72 18.92 16.97
CA LYS A 52 19.42 19.56 18.09
C LYS A 52 18.49 19.84 19.28
N SER A 53 17.27 20.31 18.99
CA SER A 53 16.26 20.61 20.02
C SER A 53 15.82 19.37 20.79
N ALA A 54 15.47 18.29 20.07
CA ALA A 54 15.02 17.03 20.68
C ALA A 54 16.13 16.37 21.51
N ILE A 55 17.37 16.40 21.04
CA ILE A 55 18.50 15.86 21.78
C ILE A 55 18.73 16.64 23.08
N LEU A 56 18.78 17.98 23.02
CA LEU A 56 18.99 18.81 24.20
C LEU A 56 17.88 18.61 25.24
N GLU A 57 16.62 18.65 24.80
CA GLU A 57 15.45 18.39 25.67
C GLU A 57 15.55 17.02 26.36
N ALA A 58 15.95 15.98 25.62
CA ALA A 58 16.09 14.64 26.16
C ALA A 58 17.24 14.52 27.20
N PHE A 59 18.33 15.27 27.02
CA PHE A 59 19.41 15.33 28.03
C PHE A 59 19.07 16.19 29.23
N GLU A 60 18.21 17.17 29.09
CA GLU A 60 17.68 17.97 30.22
C GLU A 60 16.67 17.16 31.08
N ASN A 61 15.96 16.22 30.46
CA ASN A 61 14.92 15.42 31.11
C ASN A 61 15.21 13.90 31.02
N PRO A 62 16.30 13.42 31.62
CA PRO A 62 16.65 12.02 31.56
C PRO A 62 15.70 11.16 32.39
N GLY A 63 15.37 10.00 31.89
CA GLY A 63 14.62 8.97 32.61
C GLY A 63 15.52 7.93 33.23
N VAL A 64 14.88 6.81 33.62
CA VAL A 64 15.52 5.58 34.11
C VAL A 64 15.23 4.44 33.12
N ILE A 65 15.99 3.35 33.22
CA ILE A 65 15.77 2.16 32.39
C ILE A 65 14.39 1.56 32.75
N ASP A 66 13.55 1.38 31.74
CA ASP A 66 12.21 0.79 31.88
C ASP A 66 12.31 -0.74 31.91
N MET A 67 12.30 -1.31 33.14
CA MET A 67 12.37 -2.75 33.33
C MET A 67 11.17 -3.51 32.74
N ALA A 68 10.01 -2.88 32.55
CA ALA A 68 8.88 -3.53 31.87
C ALA A 68 9.20 -3.77 30.39
N LYS A 69 9.81 -2.81 29.70
CA LYS A 69 10.29 -2.99 28.33
C LYS A 69 11.43 -4.02 28.24
N VAL A 70 12.38 -3.99 29.18
CA VAL A 70 13.46 -4.99 29.27
C VAL A 70 12.86 -6.40 29.42
N ASN A 71 11.97 -6.60 30.37
CA ASN A 71 11.31 -7.89 30.61
C ASN A 71 10.49 -8.35 29.38
N ALA A 72 9.81 -7.45 28.71
CA ALA A 72 9.07 -7.76 27.47
C ALA A 72 10.00 -8.24 26.35
N GLN A 73 11.17 -7.62 26.20
CA GLN A 73 12.18 -8.05 25.22
C GLN A 73 12.78 -9.42 25.62
N GLN A 74 13.10 -9.62 26.89
CA GLN A 74 13.62 -10.89 27.40
C GLN A 74 12.61 -12.03 27.19
N ALA A 75 11.34 -11.82 27.55
CA ALA A 75 10.27 -12.79 27.35
C ALA A 75 10.15 -13.18 25.86
N ARG A 76 10.22 -12.20 24.96
CA ARG A 76 10.23 -12.45 23.52
C ARG A 76 11.41 -13.33 23.09
N ARG A 77 12.60 -13.01 23.58
CA ARG A 77 13.81 -13.79 23.27
C ARG A 77 13.73 -15.24 23.80
N PHE A 78 13.21 -15.43 24.99
CA PHE A 78 12.99 -16.76 25.54
C PHE A 78 11.97 -17.56 24.74
N LEU A 79 10.84 -16.96 24.40
CA LEU A 79 9.82 -17.61 23.57
C LEU A 79 10.37 -18.00 22.19
N ASP A 80 11.10 -17.12 21.53
CA ASP A 80 11.69 -17.41 20.22
C ASP A 80 12.68 -18.59 20.31
N ARG A 81 13.45 -18.70 21.41
CA ARG A 81 14.35 -19.83 21.64
C ARG A 81 13.59 -21.13 21.93
N ILE A 82 12.61 -21.09 22.82
CA ILE A 82 11.83 -22.28 23.18
C ILE A 82 11.11 -22.84 21.96
N VAL A 83 10.38 -21.98 21.24
CA VAL A 83 9.67 -22.38 20.01
C VAL A 83 10.65 -22.91 18.95
N GLY A 84 11.73 -22.20 18.68
CA GLY A 84 12.71 -22.60 17.69
C GLY A 84 13.36 -23.94 18.01
N TYR A 85 13.83 -24.14 19.23
CA TYR A 85 14.58 -25.34 19.59
C TYR A 85 13.71 -26.56 19.93
N GLN A 86 12.48 -26.38 20.40
CA GLN A 86 11.60 -27.50 20.75
C GLN A 86 10.70 -27.93 19.58
N VAL A 87 10.17 -26.97 18.80
CA VAL A 87 9.22 -27.28 17.73
C VAL A 87 9.93 -27.63 16.41
N SER A 88 11.07 -27.01 16.09
CA SER A 88 11.79 -27.35 14.84
C SER A 88 12.20 -28.84 14.75
N PRO A 89 12.74 -29.48 15.80
CA PRO A 89 13.04 -30.93 15.75
C PRO A 89 11.77 -31.80 15.62
N LEU A 90 10.63 -31.33 16.12
CA LEU A 90 9.36 -32.02 15.92
C LEU A 90 8.93 -32.00 14.46
N LEU A 91 9.08 -30.84 13.78
CA LEU A 91 8.84 -30.71 12.34
C LEU A 91 9.75 -31.62 11.55
N TRP A 92 11.03 -31.73 11.91
CA TRP A 92 11.98 -32.61 11.21
C TRP A 92 11.58 -34.09 11.28
N ARG A 93 11.00 -34.51 12.40
CA ARG A 93 10.57 -35.90 12.58
C ARG A 93 9.23 -36.21 11.93
N LYS A 94 8.33 -35.20 11.86
CA LYS A 94 6.92 -35.42 11.48
C LYS A 94 6.57 -34.94 10.08
N VAL A 95 7.34 -33.97 9.53
CA VAL A 95 7.06 -33.35 8.25
C VAL A 95 8.24 -33.50 7.28
N ALA A 96 9.31 -32.74 7.46
CA ALA A 96 10.50 -32.82 6.63
C ALA A 96 11.71 -32.21 7.34
N GLY A 97 12.92 -32.68 7.03
CA GLY A 97 14.17 -32.13 7.54
C GLY A 97 14.40 -30.68 7.12
N LYS A 98 15.18 -29.94 7.91
CA LYS A 98 15.56 -28.53 7.67
C LYS A 98 14.44 -27.50 7.77
N LEU A 99 13.24 -27.89 8.17
CA LEU A 99 12.18 -26.93 8.47
C LEU A 99 12.50 -26.20 9.79
N SER A 100 12.07 -24.95 9.90
CA SER A 100 12.16 -24.18 11.14
C SER A 100 10.80 -23.69 11.59
N ALA A 101 10.56 -23.77 12.91
CA ALA A 101 9.43 -23.14 13.55
C ALA A 101 9.88 -21.84 14.22
N GLY A 102 9.00 -20.86 14.22
CA GLY A 102 9.24 -19.60 14.90
C GLY A 102 7.93 -18.85 15.08
N ARG A 103 7.83 -18.11 16.16
CA ARG A 103 6.64 -17.38 16.55
C ARG A 103 6.10 -16.46 15.42
N VAL A 104 6.99 -15.76 14.72
CA VAL A 104 6.61 -14.89 13.59
C VAL A 104 6.36 -15.69 12.32
N GLN A 105 7.24 -16.68 12.03
CA GLN A 105 7.14 -17.51 10.83
C GLN A 105 5.83 -18.30 10.78
N SER A 106 5.45 -18.93 11.91
CA SER A 106 4.24 -19.76 11.97
C SER A 106 2.98 -18.93 11.74
N VAL A 107 2.90 -17.72 12.30
CA VAL A 107 1.79 -16.81 12.07
C VAL A 107 1.75 -16.34 10.61
N ALA A 108 2.90 -15.97 10.03
CA ALA A 108 2.97 -15.56 8.64
C ALA A 108 2.50 -16.67 7.67
N VAL A 109 2.98 -17.91 7.89
CA VAL A 109 2.54 -19.07 7.10
C VAL A 109 1.04 -19.31 7.25
N ARG A 110 0.52 -19.22 8.47
CA ARG A 110 -0.92 -19.37 8.73
C ARG A 110 -1.74 -18.35 7.94
N LEU A 111 -1.40 -17.08 7.99
CA LEU A 111 -2.11 -16.01 7.25
C LEU A 111 -2.09 -16.24 5.74
N ILE A 112 -0.95 -16.71 5.20
CA ILE A 112 -0.83 -17.04 3.77
C ILE A 112 -1.71 -18.24 3.43
N VAL A 113 -1.71 -19.29 4.25
CA VAL A 113 -2.52 -20.50 4.01
C VAL A 113 -4.01 -20.18 4.11
N GLU A 114 -4.44 -19.42 5.13
CA GLU A 114 -5.83 -18.97 5.26
C GLU A 114 -6.29 -18.18 4.03
N ARG A 115 -5.46 -17.24 3.57
CA ARG A 115 -5.74 -16.49 2.34
C ARG A 115 -5.80 -17.38 1.10
N GLU A 116 -4.91 -18.34 0.97
CA GLU A 116 -4.91 -19.29 -0.15
C GLU A 116 -6.16 -20.20 -0.12
N MET A 117 -6.62 -20.60 1.06
CA MET A 117 -7.87 -21.34 1.21
C MET A 117 -9.08 -20.50 0.78
N GLU A 118 -9.13 -19.22 1.16
CA GLU A 118 -10.17 -18.28 0.71
C GLU A 118 -10.15 -18.15 -0.83
N ILE A 119 -8.95 -17.96 -1.44
CA ILE A 119 -8.80 -17.88 -2.89
C ILE A 119 -9.30 -19.16 -3.57
N ARG A 120 -8.94 -20.32 -3.04
CA ARG A 120 -9.38 -21.62 -3.59
C ARG A 120 -10.86 -21.87 -3.40
N ALA A 121 -11.45 -21.38 -2.31
CA ALA A 121 -12.88 -21.50 -2.04
C ALA A 121 -13.70 -20.48 -2.84
N HIS A 122 -13.08 -19.38 -3.28
CA HIS A 122 -13.78 -18.34 -4.02
C HIS A 122 -14.38 -18.89 -5.32
N VAL A 123 -15.66 -18.61 -5.50
CA VAL A 123 -16.38 -18.83 -6.74
C VAL A 123 -16.76 -17.45 -7.27
N PRO A 124 -16.32 -17.06 -8.46
CA PRO A 124 -16.60 -15.73 -8.98
C PRO A 124 -18.06 -15.56 -9.40
N ASP A 125 -18.61 -14.37 -9.15
CA ASP A 125 -19.84 -13.92 -9.78
C ASP A 125 -19.54 -13.46 -11.22
N GLU A 126 -20.55 -13.48 -12.08
CA GLU A 126 -20.50 -12.87 -13.40
C GLU A 126 -21.21 -11.52 -13.35
N SER A 127 -20.58 -10.49 -13.86
CA SER A 127 -21.20 -9.17 -14.03
C SER A 127 -20.80 -8.57 -15.38
N TRP A 128 -21.74 -7.86 -15.98
CA TRP A 128 -21.54 -7.22 -17.27
C TRP A 128 -21.51 -5.71 -17.13
N GLN A 129 -20.55 -5.10 -17.78
CA GLN A 129 -20.41 -3.65 -17.94
C GLN A 129 -20.36 -3.34 -19.43
N LEU A 130 -21.25 -2.49 -19.90
CA LEU A 130 -21.30 -2.12 -21.28
C LEU A 130 -20.76 -0.69 -21.45
N THR A 131 -19.75 -0.56 -22.29
CA THR A 131 -19.12 0.74 -22.59
C THR A 131 -19.10 0.96 -24.10
N ALA A 132 -19.35 2.19 -24.52
CA ALA A 132 -19.25 2.60 -25.90
C ALA A 132 -18.28 3.78 -26.06
N ASN A 133 -17.61 3.84 -27.21
CA ASN A 133 -16.88 5.02 -27.61
C ASN A 133 -17.73 5.75 -28.65
N LEU A 134 -18.16 6.96 -28.35
CA LEU A 134 -19.03 7.77 -29.19
C LEU A 134 -18.23 8.87 -29.89
N ALA A 135 -18.39 9.01 -31.21
CA ALA A 135 -17.84 10.14 -31.96
C ALA A 135 -18.77 11.34 -31.79
N MET A 136 -18.23 12.51 -31.50
CA MET A 136 -19.02 13.75 -31.44
C MET A 136 -19.55 14.19 -32.80
N ASP A 137 -18.82 13.85 -33.88
CA ASP A 137 -19.27 14.03 -35.27
C ASP A 137 -19.68 12.67 -35.85
N PRO A 138 -20.97 12.43 -36.07
CA PRO A 138 -21.45 11.17 -36.61
C PRO A 138 -20.88 10.82 -38.00
N SER A 139 -20.52 11.81 -38.82
CA SER A 139 -19.96 11.58 -40.16
C SER A 139 -18.59 10.91 -40.09
N GLN A 140 -17.86 11.09 -39.01
CA GLN A 140 -16.52 10.53 -38.79
C GLN A 140 -16.54 9.16 -38.09
N ALA A 141 -17.68 8.73 -37.57
CA ALA A 141 -17.78 7.54 -36.71
C ALA A 141 -17.18 6.28 -37.37
N LYS A 142 -17.48 6.04 -38.64
CA LYS A 142 -16.94 4.87 -39.37
C LYS A 142 -15.44 4.88 -39.52
N GLY A 143 -14.87 6.03 -39.82
CA GLY A 143 -13.41 6.21 -39.97
C GLY A 143 -12.71 6.06 -38.60
N LEU A 144 -13.26 6.69 -37.59
CA LEU A 144 -12.72 6.62 -36.23
C LEU A 144 -12.77 5.20 -35.66
N MET A 145 -13.79 4.41 -35.96
CA MET A 145 -13.89 3.01 -35.52
C MET A 145 -12.74 2.15 -36.05
N ALA A 146 -12.38 2.32 -37.33
CA ALA A 146 -11.25 1.60 -37.94
C ALA A 146 -9.92 1.98 -37.26
N ILE A 147 -9.65 3.30 -37.15
CA ILE A 147 -8.41 3.81 -36.55
C ILE A 147 -8.32 3.44 -35.03
N TRP A 148 -9.45 3.41 -34.32
CA TRP A 148 -9.49 2.97 -32.95
C TRP A 148 -9.13 1.49 -32.80
N SER A 149 -9.68 0.64 -33.69
CA SER A 149 -9.37 -0.78 -33.71
C SER A 149 -7.86 -1.02 -33.90
N ASP A 150 -7.25 -0.31 -34.83
CA ASP A 150 -5.82 -0.39 -35.10
C ASP A 150 -5.00 0.10 -33.89
N PHE A 151 -5.43 1.22 -33.28
CA PHE A 151 -4.75 1.77 -32.12
C PHE A 151 -4.76 0.82 -30.91
N VAL A 152 -5.91 0.22 -30.58
CA VAL A 152 -5.99 -0.68 -29.40
C VAL A 152 -5.30 -2.02 -29.60
N ASN A 153 -5.17 -2.46 -30.86
CA ASN A 153 -4.47 -3.69 -31.21
C ASN A 153 -2.96 -3.49 -31.41
N THR A 154 -2.48 -2.24 -31.48
CA THR A 154 -1.06 -1.95 -31.60
C THR A 154 -0.37 -2.15 -30.25
N LEU A 155 0.54 -3.11 -30.18
CA LEU A 155 1.31 -3.42 -28.99
C LEU A 155 2.56 -2.52 -28.91
N ASP A 156 2.97 -2.17 -27.69
CA ASP A 156 4.24 -1.47 -27.45
C ASP A 156 5.45 -2.43 -27.58
N GLU A 157 6.67 -1.90 -27.45
CA GLU A 157 7.93 -2.67 -27.52
C GLU A 157 8.00 -3.80 -26.49
N LYS A 158 7.15 -3.77 -25.45
CA LYS A 158 7.04 -4.80 -24.41
C LYS A 158 5.86 -5.74 -24.62
N GLY A 159 5.20 -5.67 -25.79
CA GLY A 159 4.04 -6.49 -26.11
C GLY A 159 2.77 -6.13 -25.35
N LYS A 160 2.64 -4.88 -24.85
CA LYS A 160 1.46 -4.44 -24.08
C LYS A 160 0.57 -3.53 -24.91
N ALA A 161 -0.74 -3.75 -24.79
CA ALA A 161 -1.75 -2.88 -25.35
C ALA A 161 -1.74 -1.47 -24.71
N PRO A 162 -2.29 -0.44 -25.39
CA PRO A 162 -2.36 0.91 -24.86
C PRO A 162 -3.06 0.98 -23.50
N THR A 163 -2.43 1.67 -22.54
CA THR A 163 -3.01 1.87 -21.19
C THR A 163 -4.30 2.68 -21.25
N LYS A 164 -5.17 2.57 -20.25
CA LYS A 164 -6.40 3.38 -20.14
C LYS A 164 -6.12 4.89 -20.27
N LYS A 165 -5.00 5.38 -19.74
CA LYS A 165 -4.58 6.79 -19.89
C LYS A 165 -4.33 7.16 -21.34
N ARG A 166 -3.63 6.31 -22.10
CA ARG A 166 -3.37 6.52 -23.54
C ARG A 166 -4.65 6.44 -24.37
N GLN A 167 -5.54 5.48 -24.02
CA GLN A 167 -6.84 5.34 -24.68
C GLN A 167 -7.70 6.59 -24.48
N ASN A 168 -7.80 7.12 -23.25
CA ASN A 168 -8.55 8.35 -22.97
C ASN A 168 -7.94 9.58 -23.69
N ALA A 169 -6.61 9.68 -23.74
CA ALA A 169 -5.95 10.75 -24.48
C ALA A 169 -6.24 10.67 -25.98
N TRP A 170 -6.22 9.46 -26.55
CA TRP A 170 -6.56 9.23 -27.95
C TRP A 170 -8.01 9.66 -28.26
N LEU A 171 -8.97 9.22 -27.43
CA LEU A 171 -10.38 9.60 -27.59
C LEU A 171 -10.57 11.13 -27.55
N ALA A 172 -9.93 11.80 -26.60
CA ALA A 172 -10.00 13.26 -26.50
C ALA A 172 -9.42 13.96 -27.75
N GLN A 173 -8.31 13.45 -28.29
CA GLN A 173 -7.70 14.00 -29.52
C GLN A 173 -8.58 13.82 -30.76
N HIS A 174 -9.44 12.80 -30.78
CA HIS A 174 -10.32 12.49 -31.89
C HIS A 174 -11.78 12.90 -31.66
N ALA A 175 -12.01 13.87 -30.78
CA ALA A 175 -13.36 14.34 -30.39
C ALA A 175 -14.33 13.18 -30.13
N SER A 176 -13.89 12.22 -29.32
CA SER A 176 -14.66 11.03 -28.97
C SER A 176 -14.78 10.90 -27.46
N LEU A 177 -15.88 10.34 -26.99
CA LEU A 177 -16.19 10.13 -25.58
C LEU A 177 -16.33 8.64 -25.28
N LYS A 178 -15.73 8.20 -24.19
CA LYS A 178 -16.04 6.90 -23.62
C LYS A 178 -17.24 7.01 -22.69
N THR A 179 -18.26 6.21 -22.95
CA THR A 179 -19.49 6.16 -22.17
C THR A 179 -19.67 4.81 -21.50
N GLU A 180 -20.50 4.76 -20.50
CA GLU A 180 -20.89 3.54 -19.79
C GLU A 180 -22.41 3.53 -19.67
N LEU A 181 -23.03 2.36 -19.91
CA LEU A 181 -24.44 2.18 -19.74
C LEU A 181 -24.77 2.15 -18.24
N LEU A 182 -25.60 3.09 -17.79
CA LEU A 182 -25.98 3.24 -16.39
C LEU A 182 -27.42 2.77 -16.12
N SER A 183 -28.31 2.99 -17.08
CA SER A 183 -29.73 2.63 -16.93
C SER A 183 -30.40 2.39 -18.28
N ILE A 184 -31.46 1.59 -18.29
CA ILE A 184 -32.36 1.36 -19.42
C ILE A 184 -33.76 1.63 -18.92
N ASP A 185 -34.54 2.44 -19.62
CA ASP A 185 -35.92 2.81 -19.26
C ASP A 185 -36.08 3.35 -17.82
N GLY A 186 -35.01 4.02 -17.31
CA GLY A 186 -34.96 4.57 -15.96
C GLY A 186 -34.52 3.59 -14.88
N GLU A 187 -34.41 2.31 -15.17
CA GLU A 187 -33.91 1.32 -14.25
C GLU A 187 -32.41 1.14 -14.38
N LYS A 188 -31.72 1.00 -13.22
CA LYS A 188 -30.27 0.81 -13.20
C LYS A 188 -29.88 -0.46 -13.96
N PHE A 189 -28.95 -0.33 -14.90
CA PHE A 189 -28.38 -1.46 -15.59
C PHE A 189 -27.61 -2.36 -14.62
N SER A 190 -28.01 -3.62 -14.51
CA SER A 190 -27.34 -4.62 -13.68
C SER A 190 -27.64 -6.01 -14.25
N VAL A 191 -26.72 -6.50 -15.07
CA VAL A 191 -26.78 -7.91 -15.54
C VAL A 191 -25.71 -8.66 -14.76
N THR A 192 -26.16 -9.47 -13.81
CA THR A 192 -25.29 -10.21 -12.90
C THR A 192 -25.82 -11.64 -12.73
N CYS A 193 -24.89 -12.56 -12.50
CA CYS A 193 -25.18 -13.94 -12.18
C CYS A 193 -24.36 -14.34 -10.96
N ALA A 194 -25.05 -14.73 -9.89
CA ALA A 194 -24.41 -15.13 -8.66
C ALA A 194 -23.68 -16.47 -8.79
N ALA A 195 -22.63 -16.63 -7.99
CA ALA A 195 -21.79 -17.83 -7.97
C ALA A 195 -22.56 -19.13 -7.66
N ASP A 196 -23.58 -19.02 -6.82
CA ASP A 196 -24.42 -20.14 -6.33
C ASP A 196 -25.67 -20.41 -7.19
N ASP A 197 -26.01 -19.46 -8.07
CA ASP A 197 -27.13 -19.58 -9.00
C ASP A 197 -26.72 -19.22 -10.44
N PRO A 198 -25.90 -20.03 -11.11
CA PRO A 198 -25.42 -19.75 -12.45
C PRO A 198 -26.53 -19.85 -13.48
N GLN A 199 -26.79 -18.74 -14.18
CA GLN A 199 -27.80 -18.60 -15.20
C GLN A 199 -27.19 -18.34 -16.57
N ASP A 200 -27.92 -18.61 -17.64
CA ASP A 200 -27.52 -18.22 -18.99
C ASP A 200 -28.02 -16.79 -19.29
N LEU A 201 -27.11 -15.82 -19.22
CA LEU A 201 -27.41 -14.42 -19.47
C LEU A 201 -27.40 -14.04 -20.95
N SER A 202 -27.29 -15.00 -21.88
CA SER A 202 -27.14 -14.71 -23.32
C SER A 202 -28.31 -13.92 -23.88
N ALA A 203 -29.51 -14.21 -23.46
CA ALA A 203 -30.71 -13.51 -23.93
C ALA A 203 -30.75 -12.05 -23.46
N GLU A 204 -30.46 -11.82 -22.17
CA GLU A 204 -30.41 -10.47 -21.58
C GLU A 204 -29.31 -9.62 -22.20
N ILE A 205 -28.14 -10.22 -22.38
CA ILE A 205 -26.98 -9.53 -22.98
C ILE A 205 -27.27 -9.17 -24.43
N THR A 206 -27.96 -10.06 -25.20
CA THR A 206 -28.37 -9.78 -26.55
C THR A 206 -29.34 -8.60 -26.59
N ALA A 207 -30.41 -8.64 -25.79
CA ALA A 207 -31.40 -7.56 -25.75
C ALA A 207 -30.82 -6.23 -25.38
N VAL A 208 -29.90 -6.19 -24.37
CA VAL A 208 -29.18 -4.96 -23.97
C VAL A 208 -28.27 -4.47 -25.06
N SER A 209 -27.54 -5.37 -25.73
CA SER A 209 -26.63 -4.99 -26.82
C SER A 209 -27.39 -4.38 -28.00
N GLU A 210 -28.55 -4.94 -28.34
CA GLU A 210 -29.44 -4.39 -29.38
C GLU A 210 -30.02 -3.02 -28.97
N ALA A 211 -30.42 -2.87 -27.71
CA ALA A 211 -30.96 -1.60 -27.20
C ALA A 211 -29.94 -0.44 -27.27
N VAL A 212 -28.65 -0.73 -27.19
CA VAL A 212 -27.57 0.27 -27.33
C VAL A 212 -27.00 0.38 -28.77
N GLY A 213 -27.72 -0.14 -29.77
CA GLY A 213 -27.37 0.06 -31.18
C GLY A 213 -26.44 -0.98 -31.79
N MET A 214 -26.33 -2.16 -31.21
CA MET A 214 -25.72 -3.29 -31.90
C MET A 214 -26.77 -4.01 -32.75
N VAL A 215 -26.35 -4.53 -33.90
CA VAL A 215 -27.16 -5.35 -34.80
C VAL A 215 -26.45 -6.67 -35.09
N ASN A 216 -27.22 -7.69 -35.51
CA ASN A 216 -26.67 -9.04 -35.76
C ASN A 216 -25.95 -9.62 -34.53
N VAL A 217 -26.48 -9.34 -33.33
CA VAL A 217 -25.84 -9.71 -32.07
C VAL A 217 -25.87 -11.25 -31.90
N LYS A 218 -24.72 -11.81 -31.56
CA LYS A 218 -24.53 -13.21 -31.19
C LYS A 218 -23.70 -13.32 -29.93
N VAL A 219 -24.11 -14.18 -29.01
CA VAL A 219 -23.32 -14.51 -27.84
C VAL A 219 -22.62 -15.85 -28.07
N GLU A 220 -21.31 -15.81 -28.24
CA GLU A 220 -20.47 -16.98 -28.34
C GLU A 220 -20.08 -17.45 -26.94
N THR A 221 -20.44 -18.70 -26.59
CA THR A 221 -20.11 -19.27 -25.29
C THR A 221 -19.08 -20.37 -25.47
N THR A 222 -17.95 -20.24 -24.75
CA THR A 222 -16.88 -21.24 -24.74
C THR A 222 -16.74 -21.81 -23.34
N ALA A 223 -16.74 -23.14 -23.22
CA ALA A 223 -16.53 -23.80 -21.94
C ALA A 223 -15.08 -23.63 -21.45
N ASP A 224 -14.92 -23.32 -20.17
CA ASP A 224 -13.64 -23.28 -19.47
C ASP A 224 -13.61 -24.39 -18.41
N PRO A 225 -12.88 -25.51 -18.65
CA PRO A 225 -12.84 -26.65 -17.74
C PRO A 225 -12.31 -26.30 -16.34
N ASP A 226 -11.44 -25.29 -16.25
CA ASP A 226 -10.82 -24.86 -14.99
C ASP A 226 -11.66 -23.80 -14.26
N GLY A 227 -12.71 -23.29 -14.89
CA GLY A 227 -13.62 -22.29 -14.34
C GLY A 227 -14.49 -22.84 -13.21
N LYS A 228 -14.87 -21.96 -12.27
CA LYS A 228 -15.82 -22.25 -11.19
C LYS A 228 -17.08 -21.40 -11.33
N GLY A 229 -18.25 -21.93 -10.98
CA GLY A 229 -19.52 -21.21 -11.08
C GLY A 229 -19.75 -20.66 -12.49
N PRO A 230 -20.17 -19.38 -12.63
CA PRO A 230 -20.35 -18.72 -13.92
C PRO A 230 -19.09 -18.70 -14.80
N ALA A 231 -17.90 -18.70 -14.22
CA ALA A 231 -16.64 -18.70 -14.97
C ALA A 231 -16.36 -20.00 -15.74
N LYS A 232 -17.20 -21.02 -15.59
CA LYS A 232 -17.18 -22.22 -16.46
C LYS A 232 -17.47 -21.88 -17.91
N PHE A 233 -18.12 -20.75 -18.17
CA PHE A 233 -18.49 -20.31 -19.49
C PHE A 233 -17.94 -18.91 -19.74
N LYS A 234 -17.02 -18.82 -20.70
CA LYS A 234 -16.56 -17.53 -21.25
C LYS A 234 -17.51 -17.10 -22.33
N ARG A 235 -18.19 -15.98 -22.13
CA ARG A 235 -19.12 -15.42 -23.11
C ARG A 235 -18.48 -14.25 -23.81
N LYS A 236 -18.66 -14.20 -25.13
CA LYS A 236 -18.20 -13.11 -25.97
C LYS A 236 -19.37 -12.63 -26.82
N VAL A 237 -19.68 -11.35 -26.74
CA VAL A 237 -20.66 -10.72 -27.60
C VAL A 237 -19.99 -10.33 -28.91
N VAL A 238 -20.59 -10.71 -30.01
CA VAL A 238 -20.16 -10.36 -31.39
C VAL A 238 -21.34 -9.78 -32.11
N GLY A 239 -21.16 -8.71 -32.86
CA GLY A 239 -22.20 -8.05 -33.65
C GLY A 239 -21.62 -6.85 -34.36
N ASP A 240 -22.44 -6.21 -35.18
CA ASP A 240 -22.11 -4.99 -35.89
C ASP A 240 -22.66 -3.78 -35.12
N ILE A 241 -22.06 -2.60 -35.29
CA ILE A 241 -22.56 -1.37 -34.70
C ILE A 241 -23.40 -0.62 -35.74
N ASP A 242 -24.64 -0.32 -35.38
CA ASP A 242 -25.49 0.55 -36.19
C ASP A 242 -25.04 2.01 -36.00
N ILE A 243 -24.31 2.53 -36.98
CA ILE A 243 -23.83 3.92 -36.99
C ILE A 243 -24.96 4.94 -37.17
N ALA A 244 -26.19 4.52 -37.47
CA ALA A 244 -27.34 5.41 -37.59
C ALA A 244 -27.92 5.81 -36.22
N VAL A 245 -27.65 5.02 -35.17
CA VAL A 245 -28.07 5.33 -33.80
C VAL A 245 -27.42 6.62 -33.32
N ARG A 246 -28.22 7.51 -32.73
CA ARG A 246 -27.79 8.81 -32.20
C ARG A 246 -27.92 8.84 -30.71
N TYR A 247 -26.94 9.46 -30.08
CA TYR A 247 -26.91 9.70 -28.64
C TYR A 247 -26.92 11.22 -28.40
N GLU A 248 -27.61 11.67 -27.38
CA GLU A 248 -27.71 13.07 -27.03
C GLU A 248 -27.21 13.29 -25.60
N VAL A 249 -26.60 14.45 -25.34
CA VAL A 249 -26.23 14.88 -24.00
C VAL A 249 -27.47 15.45 -23.34
N ASN A 250 -28.07 14.69 -22.42
CA ASN A 250 -29.28 15.13 -21.71
C ASN A 250 -28.96 16.13 -20.58
N SER A 251 -27.90 15.88 -19.81
CA SER A 251 -27.49 16.75 -18.72
C SER A 251 -26.01 16.69 -18.48
N ILE A 252 -25.43 17.77 -17.94
CA ILE A 252 -24.07 17.85 -17.48
C ILE A 252 -24.08 18.25 -16.01
N GLU A 253 -23.66 17.35 -15.14
CA GLU A 253 -23.51 17.63 -13.72
C GLU A 253 -22.03 17.72 -13.35
N THR A 254 -21.65 18.82 -12.72
CA THR A 254 -20.31 19.00 -12.17
C THR A 254 -20.35 18.85 -10.66
N LYS A 255 -19.68 17.84 -10.15
CA LYS A 255 -19.57 17.62 -8.70
C LYS A 255 -18.13 17.87 -8.26
N PRO A 256 -17.90 18.85 -7.35
CA PRO A 256 -16.57 19.04 -6.80
C PRO A 256 -16.19 17.82 -5.96
N THR A 257 -15.00 17.29 -6.21
CA THR A 257 -14.44 16.21 -5.40
C THR A 257 -13.25 16.70 -4.63
N THR A 258 -13.19 16.39 -3.34
CA THR A 258 -12.02 16.65 -2.49
C THR A 258 -11.25 15.37 -2.26
N LYS A 259 -9.95 15.41 -2.50
CA LYS A 259 -9.04 14.34 -2.11
C LYS A 259 -8.25 14.81 -0.89
N LYS A 260 -8.34 14.05 0.20
CA LYS A 260 -7.51 14.29 1.38
C LYS A 260 -6.09 13.77 1.10
N PRO A 261 -5.04 14.42 1.62
CA PRO A 261 -3.69 13.88 1.59
C PRO A 261 -3.62 12.59 2.40
N ASP A 262 -2.71 11.70 2.00
CA ASP A 262 -2.46 10.47 2.73
C ASP A 262 -1.83 10.76 4.09
N ALA A 263 -2.03 9.85 5.06
CA ALA A 263 -1.40 9.94 6.37
C ALA A 263 0.14 9.83 6.26
N PRO A 264 0.88 10.40 7.20
CA PRO A 264 2.30 10.11 7.33
C PRO A 264 2.57 8.61 7.44
N PHE A 265 3.72 8.17 6.97
CA PHE A 265 4.09 6.76 7.00
C PHE A 265 4.25 6.22 8.42
N ILE A 266 3.68 5.05 8.65
CA ILE A 266 4.06 4.14 9.73
C ILE A 266 4.94 3.03 9.13
N THR A 267 5.56 2.20 9.96
CA THR A 267 6.50 1.14 9.51
C THR A 267 5.92 0.28 8.39
N SER A 268 4.68 -0.18 8.53
CA SER A 268 4.05 -1.08 7.56
C SER A 268 3.74 -0.38 6.23
N THR A 269 3.16 0.83 6.26
CA THR A 269 2.83 1.58 5.05
C THR A 269 4.07 2.04 4.29
N LEU A 270 5.16 2.40 5.01
CA LEU A 270 6.46 2.68 4.41
C LEU A 270 6.99 1.48 3.63
N GLN A 271 6.97 0.29 4.23
CA GLN A 271 7.45 -0.94 3.58
C GLN A 271 6.60 -1.32 2.37
N VAL A 272 5.27 -1.23 2.47
CA VAL A 272 4.35 -1.52 1.36
C VAL A 272 4.59 -0.55 0.19
N THR A 273 4.68 0.75 0.47
CA THR A 273 4.88 1.76 -0.57
C THR A 273 6.25 1.62 -1.22
N ALA A 274 7.32 1.42 -0.45
CA ALA A 274 8.66 1.21 -0.98
C ALA A 274 8.75 -0.08 -1.84
N SER A 275 8.02 -1.12 -1.48
CA SER A 275 7.92 -2.34 -2.28
C SER A 275 7.18 -2.10 -3.59
N ASN A 276 6.04 -1.41 -3.56
CA ASN A 276 5.22 -1.16 -4.74
C ASN A 276 5.87 -0.20 -5.73
N VAL A 277 6.53 0.86 -5.24
CA VAL A 277 7.10 1.92 -6.08
C VAL A 277 8.50 1.57 -6.56
N TYR A 278 9.34 1.01 -5.69
CA TYR A 278 10.77 0.79 -5.96
C TYR A 278 11.18 -0.69 -6.00
N GLY A 279 10.29 -1.63 -5.71
CA GLY A 279 10.61 -3.06 -5.60
C GLY A 279 11.56 -3.38 -4.43
N PHE A 280 11.58 -2.55 -3.37
CA PHE A 280 12.46 -2.79 -2.23
C PHE A 280 11.94 -3.90 -1.34
N THR A 281 12.84 -4.74 -0.84
CA THR A 281 12.51 -5.66 0.26
C THR A 281 12.33 -4.89 1.57
N ALA A 282 11.58 -5.44 2.52
CA ALA A 282 11.39 -4.85 3.85
C ALA A 282 12.74 -4.55 4.55
N SER A 283 13.71 -5.47 4.46
CA SER A 283 15.06 -5.28 4.98
C SER A 283 15.80 -4.10 4.36
N ARG A 284 15.69 -3.91 3.04
CA ARG A 284 16.31 -2.78 2.35
C ARG A 284 15.66 -1.47 2.75
N THR A 285 14.33 -1.44 2.80
CA THR A 285 13.55 -0.28 3.25
C THR A 285 13.96 0.15 4.64
N MET A 286 13.99 -0.79 5.60
CA MET A 286 14.36 -0.46 6.99
C MET A 286 15.82 -0.03 7.15
N ARG A 287 16.74 -0.56 6.35
CA ARG A 287 18.15 -0.12 6.37
C ARG A 287 18.31 1.31 5.86
N ILE A 288 17.54 1.69 4.84
CA ILE A 288 17.53 3.07 4.33
C ILE A 288 16.88 4.00 5.34
N ALA A 289 15.73 3.61 5.90
CA ALA A 289 15.04 4.38 6.93
C ALA A 289 15.93 4.62 8.16
N GLN A 290 16.69 3.61 8.61
CA GLN A 290 17.66 3.75 9.70
C GLN A 290 18.70 4.83 9.39
N LYS A 291 19.26 4.82 8.18
CA LYS A 291 20.23 5.86 7.76
C LYS A 291 19.61 7.26 7.73
N LEU A 292 18.36 7.38 7.29
CA LEU A 292 17.65 8.66 7.28
C LEU A 292 17.35 9.16 8.70
N TYR A 293 17.06 8.27 9.61
CA TYR A 293 16.85 8.58 11.04
C TYR A 293 18.19 8.99 11.71
N GLU A 294 19.24 8.18 11.55
CA GLU A 294 20.56 8.47 12.11
C GLU A 294 21.17 9.76 11.56
N GLY A 295 20.78 10.12 10.35
CA GLY A 295 21.17 11.37 9.70
C GLY A 295 22.12 11.20 8.52
N LEU A 296 22.08 12.20 7.66
CA LEU A 296 22.96 12.34 6.51
C LEU A 296 23.66 13.69 6.55
N SER A 297 24.87 13.72 6.01
CA SER A 297 25.60 15.01 5.85
C SER A 297 25.03 15.79 4.68
N ILE A 298 24.40 16.93 4.98
CA ILE A 298 23.81 17.82 3.99
C ILE A 298 24.72 19.04 3.86
N PRO A 299 25.14 19.41 2.63
CA PRO A 299 25.94 20.59 2.41
C PRO A 299 25.28 21.86 3.00
N GLY A 300 25.98 22.59 3.88
CA GLY A 300 25.46 23.79 4.54
C GLY A 300 24.67 23.57 5.82
N GLU A 301 24.15 22.35 6.08
CA GLU A 301 23.36 22.04 7.28
C GLU A 301 24.07 21.08 8.26
N GLY A 302 25.15 20.43 7.80
CA GLY A 302 25.88 19.45 8.62
C GLY A 302 25.22 18.07 8.61
N HIS A 303 25.33 17.36 9.72
CA HIS A 303 24.72 16.02 9.89
C HIS A 303 23.31 16.16 10.48
N VAL A 304 22.30 15.79 9.71
CA VAL A 304 20.88 16.03 10.05
C VAL A 304 20.06 14.74 9.90
N GLY A 305 19.28 14.40 10.93
CA GLY A 305 18.24 13.38 10.86
C GLY A 305 17.06 13.87 10.03
N LEU A 306 16.63 13.06 9.05
CA LEU A 306 15.63 13.46 8.06
C LEU A 306 14.24 12.91 8.34
N ILE A 307 14.14 11.89 9.19
CA ILE A 307 12.87 11.28 9.57
C ILE A 307 12.85 11.02 11.08
N THR A 308 11.66 10.87 11.62
CA THR A 308 11.47 10.39 12.99
C THR A 308 11.77 8.88 13.07
N TYR A 309 11.79 8.32 14.27
CA TYR A 309 12.08 6.90 14.47
C TYR A 309 11.15 6.01 13.64
N MET A 310 11.72 5.19 12.77
CA MET A 310 11.01 4.46 11.72
C MET A 310 10.25 3.22 12.19
N ARG A 311 10.50 2.71 13.40
CA ARG A 311 9.75 1.60 13.98
C ARG A 311 8.62 2.15 14.83
N THR A 312 7.56 2.57 14.18
CA THR A 312 6.42 3.25 14.82
C THR A 312 5.11 2.88 14.14
N ASP A 313 4.05 2.83 14.91
CA ASP A 313 2.67 2.75 14.43
C ASP A 313 1.97 4.12 14.56
N SER A 314 2.72 5.16 14.94
CA SER A 314 2.22 6.52 15.07
C SER A 314 2.41 7.33 13.80
N THR A 315 1.41 8.12 13.44
CA THR A 315 1.43 9.08 12.34
C THR A 315 1.87 10.48 12.78
N VAL A 316 2.27 10.64 14.03
CA VAL A 316 2.69 11.94 14.60
C VAL A 316 4.00 12.40 13.97
N ILE A 317 4.02 13.66 13.55
CA ILE A 317 5.19 14.36 13.00
C ILE A 317 5.66 15.37 14.04
N SER A 318 6.96 15.69 14.06
CA SER A 318 7.51 16.69 14.97
C SER A 318 6.91 18.06 14.75
N LYS A 319 6.80 18.85 15.82
CA LYS A 319 6.27 20.23 15.75
C LYS A 319 7.12 21.12 14.83
N GLU A 320 8.46 20.90 14.84
CA GLU A 320 9.39 21.64 13.98
C GLU A 320 9.13 21.34 12.50
N ALA A 321 8.99 20.05 12.13
CA ALA A 321 8.70 19.66 10.76
C ALA A 321 7.35 20.21 10.29
N ILE A 322 6.31 20.18 11.14
CA ILE A 322 5.00 20.77 10.83
C ILE A 322 5.15 22.26 10.57
N SER A 323 5.89 22.99 11.41
CA SER A 323 6.10 24.44 11.23
C SER A 323 6.79 24.75 9.90
N ARG A 324 7.88 24.04 9.59
CA ARG A 324 8.62 24.22 8.33
C ARG A 324 7.78 23.90 7.09
N VAL A 325 6.98 22.83 7.14
CA VAL A 325 6.08 22.46 6.03
C VAL A 325 5.02 23.52 5.84
N ARG A 326 4.44 24.04 6.92
CA ARG A 326 3.43 25.10 6.84
C ARG A 326 4.00 26.39 6.24
N GLU A 327 5.21 26.79 6.66
CA GLU A 327 5.93 27.93 6.08
C GLU A 327 6.20 27.71 4.59
N HIS A 328 6.68 26.51 4.22
CA HIS A 328 6.95 26.17 2.83
C HIS A 328 5.69 26.23 1.97
N ILE A 329 4.55 25.71 2.44
CA ILE A 329 3.27 25.79 1.73
C ILE A 329 2.89 27.25 1.52
N THR A 330 2.95 28.08 2.56
CA THR A 330 2.59 29.50 2.48
C THR A 330 3.45 30.26 1.49
N THR A 331 4.76 30.00 1.48
CA THR A 331 5.71 30.72 0.61
C THR A 331 5.71 30.24 -0.84
N THR A 332 5.47 28.93 -1.07
CA THR A 332 5.59 28.33 -2.39
C THR A 332 4.24 28.20 -3.11
N CYS A 333 3.19 27.86 -2.37
CA CYS A 333 1.86 27.58 -2.94
C CYS A 333 0.86 28.70 -2.70
N GLY A 334 1.03 29.47 -1.63
CA GLY A 334 0.11 30.53 -1.20
C GLY A 334 -0.62 30.17 0.09
N PRO A 335 -1.07 31.20 0.85
CA PRO A 335 -1.77 31.00 2.12
C PRO A 335 -3.11 30.27 1.99
N GLU A 336 -3.76 30.33 0.83
CA GLU A 336 -5.04 29.68 0.54
C GLU A 336 -4.93 28.14 0.50
N TYR A 337 -3.70 27.59 0.31
CA TYR A 337 -3.44 26.16 0.35
C TYR A 337 -3.11 25.65 1.76
N LEU A 338 -3.02 26.55 2.75
CA LEU A 338 -2.70 26.18 4.11
C LEU A 338 -3.95 26.01 4.95
N PRO A 339 -4.27 24.79 5.44
CA PRO A 339 -5.40 24.61 6.34
C PRO A 339 -5.16 25.33 7.68
N GLU A 340 -6.22 25.80 8.32
CA GLU A 340 -6.15 26.52 9.60
C GLU A 340 -5.41 25.69 10.66
N LYS A 341 -5.73 24.40 10.73
CA LYS A 341 -5.11 23.44 11.65
C LYS A 341 -4.48 22.29 10.86
N PRO A 342 -3.37 21.70 11.35
CA PRO A 342 -2.83 20.45 10.80
C PRO A 342 -3.89 19.34 10.81
N ASN A 343 -3.85 18.48 9.78
CA ASN A 343 -4.70 17.28 9.79
C ASN A 343 -4.20 16.28 10.84
N TYR A 344 -5.13 15.61 11.49
CA TYR A 344 -4.88 14.48 12.36
C TYR A 344 -5.34 13.20 11.66
N TYR A 345 -4.58 12.11 11.85
CA TYR A 345 -4.80 10.83 11.19
C TYR A 345 -4.84 9.68 12.21
#